data_fb7d3145004a488605b3a7cd295805e6
#
_entry.id   fb7d3145004a488605b3a7cd295805e6
#
_cell.length_a   1.000
_cell.length_b   1.000
_cell.length_c   1.000
_cell.angle_alpha   90.00
_cell.angle_beta   90.00
_cell.angle_gamma   90.00
#
_symmetry.space_group_name_H-M   'P 1'
#
loop_
_entity.id
_entity.type
_entity.pdbx_description
1 polymer ?
#
loop_
_entity_poly.entity_id
_entity_poly.type
_entity_poly.pdbx_seq_one_letter_code
_entity_poly.pdbx_strand_id
1 'polypeptide(L)'
;MDNQLTTELKERYGIVFHDVNLLEQAFTHSSYVNEHRYLKLSDNERLEFLGDAVLELIVSQYLYLKFPELPEGKLTKMRAAIVREDSLAKFAKECHFDNYILLGKGEEASGGRTRASLLCDLFEAFLGALYLDQKVGAAKKFIEDVIFPKMMPVLFHMRWITKHNYKKFYNAKAMFQLNIA
;
A
#
# COMPACT_ATOMS: atom_id res chain seq x y z
N MET A 1 -19.79 -3.01 -7.07
CA MET A 1 -18.81 -2.70 -6.00
C MET A 1 -19.53 -2.47 -4.67
N ASP A 2 -18.95 -2.88 -3.54
CA ASP A 2 -19.54 -2.71 -2.22
C ASP A 2 -19.53 -1.22 -1.81
N ASN A 3 -20.70 -0.65 -1.53
CA ASN A 3 -20.83 0.73 -1.06
C ASN A 3 -20.08 0.96 0.27
N GLN A 4 -19.82 -0.10 1.02
CA GLN A 4 -19.11 -0.03 2.29
C GLN A 4 -17.62 0.29 2.08
N LEU A 5 -16.95 -0.33 1.09
CA LEU A 5 -15.55 0.00 0.77
C LEU A 5 -15.37 1.47 0.41
N THR A 6 -16.22 2.00 -0.46
CA THR A 6 -16.15 3.42 -0.87
C THR A 6 -16.38 4.37 0.31
N THR A 7 -17.27 4.00 1.23
CA THR A 7 -17.53 4.75 2.46
C THR A 7 -16.31 4.72 3.38
N GLU A 8 -15.73 3.54 3.63
CA GLU A 8 -14.52 3.42 4.47
C GLU A 8 -13.33 4.19 3.89
N LEU A 9 -13.09 4.12 2.57
CA LEU A 9 -12.02 4.88 1.92
C LEU A 9 -12.20 6.39 2.10
N LYS A 10 -13.43 6.88 1.96
CA LYS A 10 -13.76 8.29 2.16
C LYS A 10 -13.58 8.73 3.62
N GLU A 11 -14.13 7.97 4.57
CA GLU A 11 -14.13 8.34 5.98
C GLU A 11 -12.74 8.24 6.62
N ARG A 12 -11.98 7.18 6.28
CA ARG A 12 -10.67 6.92 6.90
C ARG A 12 -9.52 7.66 6.23
N TYR A 13 -9.58 7.83 4.91
CA TYR A 13 -8.45 8.34 4.12
C TYR A 13 -8.80 9.55 3.27
N GLY A 14 -10.06 9.97 3.22
CA GLY A 14 -10.53 11.06 2.35
C GLY A 14 -10.48 10.72 0.85
N ILE A 15 -10.42 9.42 0.50
CA ILE A 15 -10.32 8.97 -0.88
C ILE A 15 -11.70 8.73 -1.47
N VAL A 16 -11.99 9.40 -2.60
CA VAL A 16 -13.20 9.21 -3.40
C VAL A 16 -12.77 8.97 -4.84
N PHE A 17 -12.90 7.73 -5.33
CA PHE A 17 -12.55 7.39 -6.71
C PHE A 17 -13.48 8.08 -7.71
N HIS A 18 -12.90 8.64 -8.77
CA HIS A 18 -13.63 9.19 -9.92
C HIS A 18 -14.08 8.07 -10.86
N ASP A 19 -13.20 7.09 -11.10
CA ASP A 19 -13.51 5.88 -11.86
C ASP A 19 -13.62 4.67 -10.91
N VAL A 20 -14.86 4.33 -10.59
CA VAL A 20 -15.20 3.18 -9.73
C VAL A 20 -14.76 1.85 -10.34
N ASN A 21 -14.65 1.75 -11.68
CA ASN A 21 -14.21 0.52 -12.32
C ASN A 21 -12.74 0.21 -12.02
N LEU A 22 -11.88 1.23 -11.90
CA LEU A 22 -10.49 1.04 -11.46
C LEU A 22 -10.42 0.47 -10.05
N LEU A 23 -11.28 0.96 -9.14
CA LEU A 23 -11.34 0.43 -7.79
C LEU A 23 -11.85 -1.01 -7.78
N GLU A 24 -12.91 -1.33 -8.55
CA GLU A 24 -13.44 -2.69 -8.66
C GLU A 24 -12.40 -3.65 -9.23
N GLN A 25 -11.67 -3.23 -10.28
CA GLN A 25 -10.59 -4.02 -10.87
C GLN A 25 -9.48 -4.30 -9.84
N ALA A 26 -9.07 -3.32 -9.04
CA ALA A 26 -8.04 -3.51 -8.01
C ALA A 26 -8.41 -4.59 -7.00
N PHE A 27 -9.70 -4.76 -6.70
CA PHE A 27 -10.22 -5.75 -5.77
C PHE A 27 -10.67 -7.06 -6.45
N THR A 28 -10.40 -7.23 -7.74
CA THR A 28 -10.81 -8.43 -8.50
C THR A 28 -9.60 -9.32 -8.77
N HIS A 29 -9.51 -10.45 -8.08
CA HIS A 29 -8.45 -11.44 -8.29
C HIS A 29 -8.70 -12.28 -9.55
N SER A 30 -7.65 -12.77 -10.20
CA SER A 30 -7.73 -13.55 -11.42
C SER A 30 -8.58 -14.82 -11.28
N SER A 31 -8.62 -15.45 -10.10
CA SER A 31 -9.49 -16.59 -9.83
C SER A 31 -10.98 -16.24 -9.97
N TYR A 32 -11.38 -15.04 -9.54
CA TYR A 32 -12.75 -14.57 -9.70
C TYR A 32 -13.11 -14.36 -11.16
N VAL A 33 -12.23 -13.73 -11.94
CA VAL A 33 -12.39 -13.52 -13.38
C VAL A 33 -12.55 -14.87 -14.11
N ASN A 34 -11.72 -15.86 -13.75
CA ASN A 34 -11.75 -17.19 -14.35
C ASN A 34 -13.07 -17.95 -14.12
N GLU A 35 -13.69 -17.78 -12.97
CA GLU A 35 -14.99 -18.37 -12.65
C GLU A 35 -16.18 -17.58 -13.24
N HIS A 36 -15.98 -16.28 -13.54
CA HIS A 36 -17.04 -15.39 -14.00
C HIS A 36 -16.78 -14.78 -15.39
N ARG A 37 -16.22 -15.55 -16.30
CA ARG A 37 -15.81 -15.10 -17.66
C ARG A 37 -16.92 -14.37 -18.43
N TYR A 38 -18.17 -14.67 -18.14
CA TYR A 38 -19.32 -14.01 -18.77
C TYR A 38 -19.46 -12.53 -18.39
N LEU A 39 -18.86 -12.08 -17.27
CA LEU A 39 -18.89 -10.69 -16.83
C LEU A 39 -17.85 -9.81 -17.54
N LYS A 40 -16.89 -10.40 -18.27
CA LYS A 40 -15.81 -9.70 -18.98
C LYS A 40 -15.03 -8.73 -18.09
N LEU A 41 -14.82 -9.10 -16.83
CA LEU A 41 -14.02 -8.33 -15.89
C LEU A 41 -12.53 -8.45 -16.20
N SER A 42 -11.77 -7.43 -15.81
CA SER A 42 -10.31 -7.49 -15.76
C SER A 42 -9.86 -7.79 -14.33
N ASP A 43 -8.82 -8.61 -14.19
CA ASP A 43 -8.17 -8.84 -12.90
C ASP A 43 -7.26 -7.68 -12.49
N ASN A 44 -6.67 -7.81 -11.32
CA ASN A 44 -5.83 -6.78 -10.69
C ASN A 44 -4.34 -6.88 -11.03
N GLU A 45 -3.86 -7.91 -11.72
CA GLU A 45 -2.43 -8.17 -11.95
C GLU A 45 -1.69 -6.98 -12.62
N ARG A 46 -2.34 -6.32 -13.58
CA ARG A 46 -1.72 -5.15 -14.24
C ARG A 46 -1.70 -3.90 -13.34
N LEU A 47 -2.65 -3.78 -12.44
CA LEU A 47 -2.67 -2.70 -11.45
C LEU A 47 -1.64 -2.94 -10.36
N GLU A 48 -1.45 -4.19 -9.93
CA GLU A 48 -0.38 -4.64 -9.04
C GLU A 48 0.99 -4.24 -9.60
N PHE A 49 1.29 -4.63 -10.85
CA PHE A 49 2.54 -4.27 -11.52
C PHE A 49 2.82 -2.76 -11.49
N LEU A 50 1.80 -1.94 -11.75
CA LEU A 50 1.95 -0.49 -11.70
C LEU A 50 2.09 0.02 -10.27
N GLY A 51 1.33 -0.54 -9.36
CA GLY A 51 1.31 -0.14 -7.95
C GLY A 51 2.61 -0.42 -7.24
N ASP A 52 3.26 -1.55 -7.51
CA ASP A 52 4.62 -1.85 -7.01
C ASP A 52 5.60 -0.75 -7.40
N ALA A 53 5.65 -0.36 -8.68
CA ALA A 53 6.53 0.71 -9.15
C ALA A 53 6.22 2.06 -8.48
N VAL A 54 4.94 2.40 -8.29
CA VAL A 54 4.50 3.63 -7.60
C VAL A 54 4.91 3.61 -6.12
N LEU A 55 4.71 2.48 -5.45
CA LEU A 55 5.09 2.28 -4.06
C LEU A 55 6.61 2.42 -3.87
N GLU A 56 7.40 1.73 -4.67
CA GLU A 56 8.86 1.80 -4.62
C GLU A 56 9.38 3.22 -4.85
N LEU A 57 8.82 3.95 -5.82
CA LEU A 57 9.19 5.33 -6.09
C LEU A 57 8.93 6.24 -4.89
N ILE A 58 7.73 6.17 -4.31
CA ILE A 58 7.32 7.04 -3.19
C ILE A 58 8.13 6.73 -1.94
N VAL A 59 8.31 5.45 -1.62
CA VAL A 59 9.14 5.03 -0.47
C VAL A 59 10.59 5.42 -0.67
N SER A 60 11.15 5.26 -1.88
CA SER A 60 12.52 5.69 -2.19
C SER A 60 12.69 7.19 -2.04
N GLN A 61 11.78 8.00 -2.56
CA GLN A 61 11.80 9.46 -2.39
C GLN A 61 11.75 9.85 -0.92
N TYR A 62 10.87 9.24 -0.15
CA TYR A 62 10.78 9.49 1.29
C TYR A 62 12.08 9.17 2.01
N LEU A 63 12.65 7.99 1.78
CA LEU A 63 13.91 7.56 2.42
C LEU A 63 15.07 8.47 2.04
N TYR A 64 15.20 8.83 0.75
CA TYR A 64 16.23 9.72 0.26
C TYR A 64 16.21 11.09 0.95
N LEU A 65 15.02 11.69 1.06
CA LEU A 65 14.86 12.99 1.70
C LEU A 65 15.01 12.94 3.22
N LYS A 66 14.57 11.84 3.83
CA LYS A 66 14.55 11.68 5.29
C LYS A 66 15.90 11.32 5.87
N PHE A 67 16.75 10.66 5.09
CA PHE A 67 18.03 10.10 5.54
C PHE A 67 19.20 10.52 4.63
N PRO A 68 19.47 11.84 4.50
CA PRO A 68 20.45 12.34 3.52
C PRO A 68 21.88 11.85 3.76
N GLU A 69 22.23 11.47 4.99
CA GLU A 69 23.55 10.94 5.32
C GLU A 69 23.70 9.43 5.14
N LEU A 70 22.66 8.70 4.79
CA LEU A 70 22.76 7.25 4.62
C LEU A 70 23.21 6.90 3.21
N PRO A 71 24.19 5.96 3.08
CA PRO A 71 24.59 5.46 1.77
C PRO A 71 23.50 4.64 1.11
N GLU A 72 23.53 4.58 -0.23
CA GLU A 72 22.57 3.90 -1.09
C GLU A 72 22.20 2.49 -0.60
N GLY A 73 23.20 1.64 -0.31
CA GLY A 73 22.94 0.26 0.13
C GLY A 73 22.18 0.14 1.44
N LYS A 74 22.18 1.18 2.29
CA LYS A 74 21.31 1.22 3.49
C LYS A 74 19.89 1.64 3.13
N LEU A 75 19.72 2.61 2.26
CA LEU A 75 18.41 3.06 1.77
C LEU A 75 17.68 1.92 1.05
N THR A 76 18.39 1.16 0.22
CA THR A 76 17.85 -0.02 -0.48
C THR A 76 17.39 -1.11 0.50
N LYS A 77 18.17 -1.39 1.55
CA LYS A 77 17.76 -2.35 2.59
C LYS A 77 16.54 -1.86 3.39
N MET A 78 16.45 -0.57 3.66
CA MET A 78 15.30 0.02 4.34
C MET A 78 14.05 -0.09 3.47
N ARG A 79 14.14 0.27 2.19
CA ARG A 79 13.04 0.12 1.25
C ARG A 79 12.55 -1.32 1.22
N ALA A 80 13.44 -2.29 0.96
CA ALA A 80 13.08 -3.69 0.91
C ALA A 80 12.41 -4.21 2.19
N ALA A 81 12.78 -3.70 3.37
CA ALA A 81 12.12 -4.07 4.62
C ALA A 81 10.72 -3.46 4.78
N ILE A 82 10.48 -2.28 4.21
CA ILE A 82 9.17 -1.59 4.27
C ILE A 82 8.18 -2.23 3.30
N VAL A 83 8.61 -2.49 2.04
CA VAL A 83 7.74 -2.96 0.96
C VAL A 83 7.70 -4.49 0.82
N ARG A 84 8.23 -5.25 1.78
CA ARG A 84 8.17 -6.70 1.73
C ARG A 84 6.74 -7.23 1.87
N GLU A 85 6.47 -8.39 1.30
CA GLU A 85 5.18 -9.07 1.29
C GLU A 85 4.45 -9.05 2.65
N ASP A 86 5.10 -9.53 3.73
CA ASP A 86 4.49 -9.54 5.07
C ASP A 86 4.06 -8.17 5.59
N SER A 87 4.81 -7.11 5.20
CA SER A 87 4.48 -5.75 5.62
C SER A 87 3.27 -5.22 4.88
N LEU A 88 3.24 -5.41 3.55
CA LEU A 88 2.13 -4.96 2.71
C LEU A 88 0.84 -5.73 3.01
N ALA A 89 0.94 -7.06 3.22
CA ALA A 89 -0.19 -7.87 3.66
C ALA A 89 -0.79 -7.39 4.99
N LYS A 90 0.07 -6.97 5.93
CA LYS A 90 -0.37 -6.38 7.19
C LYS A 90 -1.10 -5.05 6.96
N PHE A 91 -0.57 -4.18 6.10
CA PHE A 91 -1.23 -2.91 5.77
C PHE A 91 -2.56 -3.13 5.08
N ALA A 92 -2.67 -4.09 4.16
CA ALA A 92 -3.93 -4.47 3.53
C ALA A 92 -4.99 -4.87 4.56
N LYS A 93 -4.63 -5.70 5.55
CA LYS A 93 -5.53 -6.09 6.66
C LYS A 93 -5.93 -4.90 7.53
N GLU A 94 -4.99 -4.02 7.86
CA GLU A 94 -5.28 -2.81 8.64
C GLU A 94 -6.20 -1.82 7.90
N CYS A 95 -6.16 -1.85 6.57
CA CYS A 95 -7.09 -1.13 5.70
C CYS A 95 -8.42 -1.87 5.49
N HIS A 96 -8.58 -3.07 6.05
CA HIS A 96 -9.73 -3.96 5.87
C HIS A 96 -9.94 -4.41 4.41
N PHE A 97 -8.91 -4.38 3.58
CA PHE A 97 -9.01 -4.72 2.17
C PHE A 97 -9.35 -6.20 1.95
N ASP A 98 -8.92 -7.06 2.86
CA ASP A 98 -9.26 -8.48 2.88
C ASP A 98 -10.79 -8.74 2.91
N ASN A 99 -11.59 -7.83 3.46
CA ASN A 99 -13.04 -7.98 3.49
C ASN A 99 -13.69 -7.81 2.10
N TYR A 100 -13.03 -7.10 1.20
CA TYR A 100 -13.63 -6.62 -0.06
C TYR A 100 -13.10 -7.30 -1.31
N ILE A 101 -12.00 -8.08 -1.21
CA ILE A 101 -11.43 -8.76 -2.37
C ILE A 101 -12.40 -9.81 -2.91
N LEU A 102 -12.56 -9.82 -4.25
CA LEU A 102 -13.37 -10.79 -5.00
C LEU A 102 -12.48 -11.97 -5.38
N LEU A 103 -12.80 -13.13 -4.83
CA LEU A 103 -12.09 -14.39 -5.06
C LEU A 103 -13.00 -15.42 -5.71
N GLY A 104 -12.43 -16.30 -6.54
CA GLY A 104 -13.10 -17.51 -6.97
C GLY A 104 -13.31 -18.46 -5.80
N LYS A 105 -14.31 -19.34 -5.87
CA LYS A 105 -14.67 -20.30 -4.81
C LYS A 105 -13.50 -21.19 -4.39
N GLY A 106 -12.70 -21.63 -5.36
CA GLY A 106 -11.52 -22.45 -5.10
C GLY A 106 -10.46 -21.70 -4.32
N GLU A 107 -10.17 -20.45 -4.69
CA GLU A 107 -9.21 -19.60 -4.00
C GLU A 107 -9.68 -19.23 -2.59
N GLU A 108 -10.97 -18.90 -2.44
CA GLU A 108 -11.57 -18.65 -1.14
C GLU A 108 -11.46 -19.86 -0.21
N ALA A 109 -11.82 -21.06 -0.71
CA ALA A 109 -11.77 -22.31 0.06
C ALA A 109 -10.34 -22.72 0.45
N SER A 110 -9.32 -22.30 -0.32
CA SER A 110 -7.90 -22.53 0.01
C SER A 110 -7.30 -21.50 0.97
N GLY A 111 -8.12 -20.56 1.48
CA GLY A 111 -7.67 -19.52 2.42
C GLY A 111 -7.01 -18.32 1.74
N GLY A 112 -7.27 -18.09 0.44
CA GLY A 112 -6.70 -16.98 -0.33
C GLY A 112 -6.90 -15.62 0.34
N ARG A 113 -8.07 -15.36 0.92
CA ARG A 113 -8.42 -14.12 1.61
C ARG A 113 -7.46 -13.72 2.74
N THR A 114 -6.77 -14.69 3.34
CA THR A 114 -5.81 -14.45 4.43
C THR A 114 -4.36 -14.66 4.01
N ARG A 115 -4.11 -15.08 2.77
CA ARG A 115 -2.77 -15.36 2.24
C ARG A 115 -1.98 -14.07 2.06
N ALA A 116 -0.75 -14.06 2.60
CA ALA A 116 0.08 -12.85 2.62
C ALA A 116 0.40 -12.33 1.21
N SER A 117 0.78 -13.22 0.27
CA SER A 117 1.08 -12.82 -1.11
C SER A 117 -0.11 -12.13 -1.77
N LEU A 118 -1.31 -12.73 -1.67
CA LEU A 118 -2.53 -12.18 -2.28
C LEU A 118 -2.92 -10.81 -1.68
N LEU A 119 -2.70 -10.62 -0.40
CA LEU A 119 -2.96 -9.34 0.26
C LEU A 119 -1.90 -8.27 -0.07
N CYS A 120 -0.66 -8.69 -0.32
CA CYS A 120 0.40 -7.85 -0.86
C CYS A 120 -0.01 -7.32 -2.24
N ASP A 121 -0.33 -8.24 -3.16
CA ASP A 121 -0.73 -7.94 -4.53
C ASP A 121 -1.97 -7.00 -4.56
N LEU A 122 -2.94 -7.27 -3.67
CA LEU A 122 -4.12 -6.40 -3.50
C LEU A 122 -3.76 -4.98 -3.07
N PHE A 123 -2.83 -4.83 -2.12
CA PHE A 123 -2.40 -3.51 -1.65
C PHE A 123 -1.71 -2.72 -2.76
N GLU A 124 -0.85 -3.38 -3.53
CA GLU A 124 -0.18 -2.79 -4.68
C GLU A 124 -1.19 -2.46 -5.79
N ALA A 125 -2.11 -3.35 -6.11
CA ALA A 125 -3.17 -3.09 -7.09
C ALA A 125 -4.04 -1.88 -6.71
N PHE A 126 -4.36 -1.72 -5.44
CA PHE A 126 -5.07 -0.53 -4.95
C PHE A 126 -4.27 0.75 -5.18
N LEU A 127 -2.96 0.73 -4.91
CA LEU A 127 -2.07 1.86 -5.18
C LEU A 127 -1.99 2.19 -6.67
N GLY A 128 -1.93 1.18 -7.53
CA GLY A 128 -1.95 1.35 -8.98
C GLY A 128 -3.24 2.00 -9.47
N ALA A 129 -4.39 1.55 -8.96
CA ALA A 129 -5.69 2.13 -9.26
C ALA A 129 -5.79 3.59 -8.79
N LEU A 130 -5.38 3.87 -7.55
CA LEU A 130 -5.40 5.21 -6.98
C LEU A 130 -4.49 6.17 -7.75
N TYR A 131 -3.31 5.70 -8.18
CA TYR A 131 -2.41 6.47 -9.01
C TYR A 131 -3.02 6.81 -10.38
N LEU A 132 -3.68 5.87 -11.04
CA LEU A 132 -4.34 6.12 -12.32
C LEU A 132 -5.49 7.11 -12.18
N ASP A 133 -6.29 6.98 -11.13
CA ASP A 133 -7.45 7.82 -10.85
C ASP A 133 -7.09 9.26 -10.43
N GLN A 134 -6.10 9.40 -9.51
CA GLN A 134 -5.82 10.67 -8.82
C GLN A 134 -4.35 11.10 -8.85
N LYS A 135 -3.51 10.40 -9.61
CA LYS A 135 -2.08 10.69 -9.78
C LYS A 135 -1.26 10.44 -8.50
N VAL A 136 0.03 10.75 -8.61
CA VAL A 136 1.02 10.46 -7.56
C VAL A 136 0.71 11.13 -6.21
N GLY A 137 0.05 12.28 -6.22
CA GLY A 137 -0.25 13.03 -4.99
C GLY A 137 -1.17 12.26 -4.04
N ALA A 138 -2.22 11.64 -4.56
CA ALA A 138 -3.14 10.83 -3.76
C ALA A 138 -2.49 9.52 -3.27
N ALA A 139 -1.77 8.83 -4.14
CA ALA A 139 -1.02 7.62 -3.76
C ALA A 139 0.02 7.93 -2.65
N LYS A 140 0.74 9.04 -2.80
CA LYS A 140 1.70 9.50 -1.79
C LYS A 140 1.03 9.79 -0.45
N LYS A 141 -0.08 10.53 -0.46
CA LYS A 141 -0.82 10.83 0.78
C LYS A 141 -1.29 9.55 1.47
N PHE A 142 -1.84 8.59 0.73
CA PHE A 142 -2.26 7.30 1.30
C PHE A 142 -1.09 6.54 1.93
N ILE A 143 0.06 6.47 1.26
CA ILE A 143 1.27 5.84 1.79
C ILE A 143 1.77 6.57 3.05
N GLU A 144 1.72 7.90 3.08
CA GLU A 144 2.07 8.71 4.24
C GLU A 144 1.17 8.44 5.44
N ASP A 145 -0.13 8.21 5.21
CA ASP A 145 -1.09 7.94 6.28
C ASP A 145 -1.00 6.48 6.79
N VAL A 146 -0.74 5.51 5.91
CA VAL A 146 -0.81 4.07 6.24
C VAL A 146 0.55 3.48 6.60
N ILE A 147 1.59 3.75 5.81
CA ILE A 147 2.90 3.07 5.92
C ILE A 147 3.84 3.83 6.85
N PHE A 148 4.06 5.12 6.62
CA PHE A 148 5.15 5.85 7.29
C PHE A 148 5.02 5.95 8.81
N PRO A 149 3.82 6.06 9.42
CA PRO A 149 3.70 6.05 10.87
C PRO A 149 4.14 4.72 11.53
N LYS A 150 4.09 3.63 10.75
CA LYS A 150 4.36 2.26 11.22
C LYS A 150 5.72 1.73 10.77
N MET A 151 6.42 2.47 9.96
CA MET A 151 7.71 2.10 9.38
C MET A 151 8.81 1.99 10.45
N MET A 152 8.78 2.82 11.48
CA MET A 152 9.84 2.87 12.50
C MET A 152 10.05 1.55 13.24
N PRO A 153 9.03 0.82 13.71
CA PRO A 153 9.22 -0.50 14.31
C PRO A 153 9.91 -1.49 13.38
N VAL A 154 9.59 -1.47 12.08
CA VAL A 154 10.22 -2.33 11.06
C VAL A 154 11.70 -2.01 10.92
N LEU A 155 12.06 -0.72 10.90
CA LEU A 155 13.43 -0.26 10.74
C LEU A 155 14.28 -0.44 12.01
N PHE A 156 13.67 -0.46 13.19
CA PHE A 156 14.37 -0.65 14.47
C PHE A 156 15.11 -1.98 14.58
N HIS A 157 14.65 -3.03 13.92
CA HIS A 157 15.31 -4.32 13.89
C HIS A 157 16.60 -4.30 13.05
N MET A 158 16.87 -3.20 12.34
CA MET A 158 18.12 -3.03 11.60
C MET A 158 19.23 -2.55 12.55
N ARG A 159 20.21 -3.43 12.82
CA ARG A 159 21.34 -3.26 13.78
C ARG A 159 22.11 -1.93 13.71
N TRP A 160 21.94 -1.16 12.65
CA TRP A 160 22.67 0.09 12.41
C TRP A 160 21.79 1.36 12.56
N ILE A 161 20.50 1.24 12.87
CA ILE A 161 19.67 2.37 13.27
C ILE A 161 19.89 2.56 14.78
N THR A 162 20.76 3.49 15.14
CA THR A 162 21.07 3.78 16.54
C THR A 162 20.00 4.59 17.23
N LYS A 163 19.93 4.51 18.59
CA LYS A 163 19.06 5.37 19.41
C LYS A 163 19.26 6.89 19.14
N HIS A 164 20.44 7.28 18.67
CA HIS A 164 20.75 8.68 18.33
C HIS A 164 19.99 9.14 17.08
N ASN A 165 19.93 8.30 16.04
CA ASN A 165 19.14 8.56 14.83
C ASN A 165 17.64 8.61 15.16
N TYR A 166 17.17 7.77 16.09
CA TYR A 166 15.79 7.74 16.53
C TYR A 166 15.27 9.07 17.09
N LYS A 167 16.02 9.76 17.95
CA LYS A 167 15.63 11.08 18.49
C LYS A 167 15.47 12.12 17.37
N LYS A 168 16.36 12.10 16.36
CA LYS A 168 16.24 12.95 15.17
C LYS A 168 14.93 12.68 14.39
N PHE A 169 14.45 11.43 14.40
CA PHE A 169 13.22 11.05 13.73
C PHE A 169 11.95 11.46 14.48
N TYR A 170 11.93 11.36 15.79
CA TYR A 170 10.79 11.75 16.60
C TYR A 170 10.57 13.27 16.60
N ASN A 171 11.64 14.06 16.67
CA ASN A 171 11.55 15.52 16.58
C ASN A 171 11.10 16.01 15.18
N ALA A 172 11.34 15.24 14.11
CA ALA A 172 10.88 15.58 12.78
C ALA A 172 9.36 15.39 12.60
N LYS A 173 8.71 14.54 13.40
CA LYS A 173 7.23 14.43 13.40
C LYS A 173 6.58 15.73 13.89
N ALA A 174 7.22 16.43 14.83
CA ALA A 174 6.78 17.75 15.30
C ALA A 174 7.00 18.87 14.27
N MET A 175 8.03 18.75 13.41
CA MET A 175 8.30 19.75 12.35
C MET A 175 7.41 19.57 11.11
N PHE A 176 6.92 18.35 10.83
CA PHE A 176 6.04 18.11 9.68
C PHE A 176 4.61 18.64 9.91
N GLN A 177 4.19 18.74 11.17
CA GLN A 177 2.90 19.38 11.52
C GLN A 177 2.96 20.91 11.50
N LEU A 178 4.16 21.50 11.42
CA LEU A 178 4.35 22.96 11.48
C LEU A 178 4.59 23.63 10.12
N ASN A 179 4.74 22.87 9.03
CA ASN A 179 5.01 23.41 7.68
C ASN A 179 3.85 23.21 6.70
N ILE A 180 2.62 23.15 7.20
CA ILE A 180 1.40 23.32 6.37
C ILE A 180 0.71 24.58 6.92
N ALA A 181 1.25 25.71 6.57
CA ALA A 181 0.59 27.01 6.62
C ALA A 181 0.90 27.75 5.33
#